data_bd8606f48a573d20f363a3414a172cf4
#
_entry.id   bd8606f48a573d20f363a3414a172cf4
#
_cell.length_a   1.000
_cell.length_b   1.000
_cell.length_c   1.000
_cell.angle_alpha   90.00
_cell.angle_beta   90.00
_cell.angle_gamma   90.00
#
_symmetry.space_group_name_H-M   'P 1'
#
loop_
_entity.id
_entity.type
_entity.pdbx_description
1 polymer ?
#
loop_
_entity_poly.entity_id
_entity_poly.type
_entity_poly.pdbx_seq_one_letter_code
_entity_poly.pdbx_strand_id
1 'polypeptide(L)'
;GRTVKKQKLTDAQWKQITSRGGAFKRADYWFPSEGALKADNSANMNVPKTPASEEEWNEIKRFLRPVMISLVNCKNVWLNGVIFQNSPAWNIHPLMCENVLIEDVLVRNPSYAQNGDGLDLESCKNALIVNSTFDVGDDGICIKSGKDADGRKRGIPCENVIVNGCTVFKGHGGFVVGSEMSGGVKNIKVSDCQFLGTDVGLRFKSTRGRGGVVENIYIDNMSMFDIQTDVITFDLYYGGKSAVEVLNDGDEAKSQKVQKFKVDETTPCFRNIDINHVICRTARR
;
A
#
# COMPACT_ATOMS: atom_id res chain seq x y z
N GLY A 1 -11.41 -5.58 14.63
CA GLY A 1 -10.37 -5.14 15.54
C GLY A 1 -9.08 -4.83 14.79
N ARG A 2 -8.31 -3.91 15.33
CA ARG A 2 -7.07 -3.43 14.70
C ARG A 2 -5.88 -4.18 15.30
N THR A 3 -4.99 -4.69 14.45
CA THR A 3 -3.71 -5.26 14.85
C THR A 3 -2.64 -4.18 14.91
N VAL A 4 -1.63 -4.33 15.76
CA VAL A 4 -0.61 -3.31 15.97
C VAL A 4 0.77 -3.96 16.11
N LYS A 5 1.76 -3.41 15.39
CA LYS A 5 3.18 -3.75 15.55
C LYS A 5 3.84 -2.76 16.53
N LYS A 6 4.64 -3.27 17.43
CA LYS A 6 5.35 -2.46 18.44
C LYS A 6 6.17 -1.32 17.83
N GLN A 7 6.85 -1.58 16.72
CA GLN A 7 7.70 -0.61 16.02
C GLN A 7 6.97 0.65 15.52
N LYS A 8 5.65 0.60 15.45
CA LYS A 8 4.79 1.73 15.05
C LYS A 8 4.32 2.58 16.24
N LEU A 9 4.75 2.27 17.45
CA LEU A 9 4.31 2.92 18.68
C LEU A 9 5.49 3.35 19.53
N THR A 10 5.26 4.37 20.35
CA THR A 10 6.13 4.65 21.50
C THR A 10 5.96 3.54 22.57
N ASP A 11 6.93 3.39 23.45
CA ASP A 11 6.83 2.42 24.54
C ASP A 11 5.63 2.67 25.44
N ALA A 12 5.28 3.94 25.70
CA ALA A 12 4.10 4.32 26.46
C ALA A 12 2.80 3.87 25.78
N GLN A 13 2.67 4.11 24.49
CA GLN A 13 1.51 3.66 23.70
C GLN A 13 1.43 2.13 23.65
N TRP A 14 2.57 1.45 23.47
CA TRP A 14 2.62 -0.01 23.51
C TRP A 14 2.15 -0.57 24.84
N LYS A 15 2.67 -0.04 25.95
CA LYS A 15 2.24 -0.43 27.29
C LYS A 15 0.75 -0.20 27.51
N GLN A 16 0.23 0.95 27.07
CA GLN A 16 -1.20 1.27 27.18
C GLN A 16 -2.10 0.29 26.40
N ILE A 17 -1.68 -0.11 25.19
CA ILE A 17 -2.46 -1.04 24.38
C ILE A 17 -2.42 -2.44 25.00
N THR A 18 -1.24 -2.93 25.35
CA THR A 18 -1.07 -4.28 25.88
C THR A 18 -1.65 -4.48 27.27
N SER A 19 -1.75 -3.43 28.09
CA SER A 19 -2.41 -3.50 29.40
C SER A 19 -3.93 -3.78 29.32
N ARG A 20 -4.53 -3.63 28.14
CA ARG A 20 -5.95 -3.94 27.92
C ARG A 20 -6.21 -5.44 27.65
N GLY A 21 -5.20 -6.28 27.77
CA GLY A 21 -5.26 -7.68 27.36
C GLY A 21 -5.01 -7.84 25.85
N GLY A 22 -5.56 -8.89 25.26
CA GLY A 22 -5.36 -9.23 23.87
C GLY A 22 -4.46 -10.46 23.68
N ALA A 23 -4.09 -10.71 22.43
CA ALA A 23 -3.28 -11.84 22.03
C ALA A 23 -2.03 -11.40 21.27
N PHE A 24 -1.01 -12.27 21.22
CA PHE A 24 0.25 -11.99 20.55
C PHE A 24 0.59 -13.08 19.54
N LYS A 25 0.86 -12.71 18.29
CA LYS A 25 1.45 -13.61 17.30
C LYS A 25 2.96 -13.77 17.50
N ARG A 26 3.59 -12.69 17.94
CA ARG A 26 5.00 -12.57 18.36
C ARG A 26 5.06 -11.51 19.45
N ALA A 27 6.14 -11.44 20.18
CA ALA A 27 6.32 -10.45 21.26
C ALA A 27 6.09 -8.99 20.83
N ASP A 28 6.24 -8.70 19.55
CA ASP A 28 6.10 -7.36 18.94
C ASP A 28 4.82 -7.15 18.12
N TYR A 29 3.90 -8.14 18.11
CA TYR A 29 2.71 -8.07 17.26
C TYR A 29 1.44 -8.44 18.03
N TRP A 30 0.69 -7.42 18.40
CA TRP A 30 -0.49 -7.49 19.25
C TRP A 30 -1.79 -7.53 18.44
N PHE A 31 -2.73 -8.32 18.93
CA PHE A 31 -4.11 -8.42 18.45
C PHE A 31 -5.09 -8.08 19.57
N PRO A 32 -6.24 -7.48 19.27
CA PRO A 32 -7.20 -7.04 20.29
C PRO A 32 -7.89 -8.21 21.03
N SER A 33 -7.82 -9.43 20.53
CA SER A 33 -8.36 -10.63 21.13
C SER A 33 -7.79 -11.91 20.51
N GLU A 34 -8.00 -13.04 21.16
CA GLU A 34 -7.69 -14.37 20.61
C GLU A 34 -8.48 -14.64 19.31
N GLY A 35 -9.74 -14.21 19.23
CA GLY A 35 -10.53 -14.37 18.01
C GLY A 35 -9.95 -13.58 16.83
N ALA A 36 -9.39 -12.38 17.08
CA ALA A 36 -8.70 -11.61 16.04
C ALA A 36 -7.43 -12.31 15.57
N LEU A 37 -6.65 -12.91 16.49
CA LEU A 37 -5.46 -13.70 16.15
C LEU A 37 -5.85 -14.96 15.37
N LYS A 38 -6.92 -15.66 15.77
CA LYS A 38 -7.45 -16.81 15.06
C LYS A 38 -7.87 -16.46 13.63
N ALA A 39 -8.54 -15.32 13.44
CA ALA A 39 -8.92 -14.83 12.13
C ALA A 39 -7.70 -14.54 11.22
N ASP A 40 -6.61 -13.98 11.79
CA ASP A 40 -5.36 -13.76 11.06
C ASP A 40 -4.66 -15.08 10.69
N ASN A 41 -4.66 -16.05 11.59
CA ASN A 41 -3.99 -17.34 11.38
C ASN A 41 -4.75 -18.23 10.37
N SER A 42 -6.08 -18.20 10.37
CA SER A 42 -6.90 -19.02 9.47
C SER A 42 -6.86 -18.51 8.02
N ALA A 43 -6.57 -17.21 7.84
CA ALA A 43 -6.58 -16.58 6.53
C ALA A 43 -5.84 -15.24 6.55
N ASN A 44 -5.80 -14.58 5.40
CA ASN A 44 -5.60 -13.15 5.38
C ASN A 44 -6.85 -12.47 5.95
N MET A 45 -6.71 -11.60 6.94
CA MET A 45 -7.85 -10.91 7.58
C MET A 45 -8.73 -10.10 6.61
N ASN A 46 -8.21 -9.80 5.41
CA ASN A 46 -8.95 -9.10 4.36
C ASN A 46 -9.61 -10.08 3.37
N VAL A 47 -8.99 -11.25 3.20
CA VAL A 47 -9.47 -12.31 2.30
C VAL A 47 -9.41 -13.63 3.06
N PRO A 48 -10.44 -13.98 3.84
CA PRO A 48 -10.44 -15.23 4.59
C PRO A 48 -10.48 -16.43 3.63
N LYS A 49 -9.77 -17.50 4.00
CA LYS A 49 -10.03 -18.80 3.40
C LYS A 49 -11.48 -19.15 3.62
N THR A 50 -12.11 -19.79 2.67
CA THR A 50 -13.49 -20.24 2.83
C THR A 50 -13.61 -21.09 4.09
N PRO A 51 -14.37 -20.66 5.10
CA PRO A 51 -14.61 -21.46 6.29
C PRO A 51 -15.32 -22.76 5.93
N ALA A 52 -15.01 -23.83 6.65
CA ALA A 52 -15.59 -25.14 6.41
C ALA A 52 -17.05 -25.23 6.88
N SER A 53 -17.44 -24.40 7.87
CA SER A 53 -18.78 -24.37 8.44
C SER A 53 -19.23 -22.95 8.78
N GLU A 54 -20.54 -22.81 9.06
CA GLU A 54 -21.12 -21.55 9.51
C GLU A 54 -20.61 -21.16 10.90
N GLU A 55 -20.37 -22.13 11.76
CA GLU A 55 -19.81 -21.92 13.10
C GLU A 55 -18.41 -21.31 13.01
N GLU A 56 -17.55 -21.88 12.17
CA GLU A 56 -16.20 -21.36 11.95
C GLU A 56 -16.24 -19.93 11.40
N TRP A 57 -17.16 -19.64 10.46
CA TRP A 57 -17.36 -18.30 9.95
C TRP A 57 -17.82 -17.33 11.05
N ASN A 58 -18.76 -17.75 11.90
CA ASN A 58 -19.28 -16.92 13.00
C ASN A 58 -18.22 -16.58 14.05
N GLU A 59 -17.23 -17.44 14.25
CA GLU A 59 -16.10 -17.17 15.15
C GLU A 59 -15.18 -16.04 14.66
N ILE A 60 -14.99 -15.92 13.36
CA ILE A 60 -13.97 -15.02 12.80
C ILE A 60 -14.54 -13.74 12.16
N LYS A 61 -15.78 -13.77 11.63
CA LYS A 61 -16.32 -12.69 10.78
C LYS A 61 -16.23 -11.28 11.37
N ARG A 62 -16.48 -11.13 12.68
CA ARG A 62 -16.43 -9.83 13.36
C ARG A 62 -15.01 -9.27 13.55
N PHE A 63 -13.99 -10.09 13.33
CA PHE A 63 -12.60 -9.71 13.46
C PHE A 63 -11.93 -9.43 12.10
N LEU A 64 -12.62 -9.73 11.01
CA LEU A 64 -12.16 -9.39 9.67
C LEU A 64 -12.05 -7.87 9.51
N ARG A 65 -11.17 -7.46 8.60
CA ARG A 65 -10.90 -6.06 8.36
C ARG A 65 -11.36 -5.68 6.94
N PRO A 66 -12.64 -5.35 6.75
CA PRO A 66 -13.11 -4.85 5.44
C PRO A 66 -12.49 -3.50 5.13
N VAL A 67 -12.37 -3.18 3.86
CA VAL A 67 -12.11 -1.81 3.40
C VAL A 67 -13.31 -0.92 3.74
N MET A 68 -13.08 0.38 3.94
CA MET A 68 -14.17 1.29 4.30
C MET A 68 -15.11 1.56 3.13
N ILE A 69 -14.55 1.93 1.99
CA ILE A 69 -15.28 2.17 0.75
C ILE A 69 -14.74 1.25 -0.32
N SER A 70 -15.58 0.32 -0.79
CA SER A 70 -15.28 -0.56 -1.91
C SER A 70 -16.22 -0.24 -3.06
N LEU A 71 -15.66 0.28 -4.15
CA LEU A 71 -16.40 0.62 -5.37
C LEU A 71 -15.91 -0.31 -6.48
N VAL A 72 -16.76 -1.16 -6.99
CA VAL A 72 -16.38 -2.17 -7.98
C VAL A 72 -17.14 -1.97 -9.28
N ASN A 73 -16.41 -1.84 -10.39
CA ASN A 73 -16.98 -1.64 -11.73
C ASN A 73 -17.94 -0.43 -11.82
N CYS A 74 -17.67 0.62 -11.03
CA CYS A 74 -18.48 1.83 -11.07
C CYS A 74 -18.02 2.78 -12.17
N LYS A 75 -18.96 3.56 -12.70
CA LYS A 75 -18.67 4.64 -13.64
C LYS A 75 -19.13 5.97 -13.09
N ASN A 76 -18.37 7.03 -13.40
CA ASN A 76 -18.67 8.40 -13.00
C ASN A 76 -18.78 8.53 -11.47
N VAL A 77 -17.73 8.12 -10.78
CA VAL A 77 -17.62 8.21 -9.32
C VAL A 77 -17.16 9.59 -8.94
N TRP A 78 -17.84 10.22 -7.99
CA TRP A 78 -17.43 11.50 -7.42
C TRP A 78 -17.47 11.44 -5.89
N LEU A 79 -16.30 11.55 -5.27
CA LEU A 79 -16.14 11.69 -3.82
C LEU A 79 -15.62 13.10 -3.55
N ASN A 80 -16.42 13.92 -2.88
CA ASN A 80 -16.11 15.32 -2.64
C ASN A 80 -16.43 15.75 -1.20
N GLY A 81 -15.49 16.45 -0.55
CA GLY A 81 -15.70 17.09 0.75
C GLY A 81 -15.96 16.14 1.92
N VAL A 82 -15.61 14.87 1.81
CA VAL A 82 -15.93 13.83 2.81
C VAL A 82 -14.72 13.48 3.66
N ILE A 83 -14.96 13.19 4.94
CA ILE A 83 -13.95 12.69 5.87
C ILE A 83 -14.15 11.18 6.05
N PHE A 84 -13.13 10.40 5.64
CA PHE A 84 -13.05 8.97 5.88
C PHE A 84 -12.04 8.68 6.98
N GLN A 85 -12.44 7.99 8.05
CA GLN A 85 -11.52 7.78 9.16
C GLN A 85 -11.72 6.46 9.88
N ASN A 86 -10.63 5.96 10.48
CA ASN A 86 -10.64 4.75 11.32
C ASN A 86 -11.05 3.47 10.58
N SER A 87 -10.68 3.35 9.32
CA SER A 87 -10.88 2.09 8.59
C SER A 87 -10.14 0.93 9.27
N PRO A 88 -10.71 -0.24 9.32
CA PRO A 88 -9.99 -1.43 9.81
C PRO A 88 -8.89 -1.92 8.86
N ALA A 89 -8.96 -1.58 7.58
CA ALA A 89 -7.94 -1.82 6.55
C ALA A 89 -7.85 -0.60 5.64
N TRP A 90 -7.71 -0.77 4.32
CA TRP A 90 -7.74 0.31 3.33
C TRP A 90 -8.97 1.22 3.49
N ASN A 91 -8.84 2.50 3.21
CA ASN A 91 -9.98 3.41 3.28
C ASN A 91 -10.78 3.42 1.99
N ILE A 92 -10.25 4.01 0.93
CA ILE A 92 -10.94 4.20 -0.35
C ILE A 92 -10.35 3.22 -1.35
N HIS A 93 -11.15 2.28 -1.86
CA HIS A 93 -10.73 1.27 -2.82
C HIS A 93 -11.67 1.23 -4.03
N PRO A 94 -11.47 2.08 -5.04
CA PRO A 94 -12.06 1.92 -6.35
C PRO A 94 -11.35 0.78 -7.10
N LEU A 95 -12.11 -0.19 -7.56
CA LEU A 95 -11.64 -1.35 -8.29
C LEU A 95 -12.35 -1.43 -9.65
N MET A 96 -11.58 -1.38 -10.74
CA MET A 96 -12.09 -1.44 -12.12
C MET A 96 -13.15 -0.35 -12.41
N CYS A 97 -12.98 0.82 -11.80
CA CYS A 97 -13.86 1.97 -12.01
C CYS A 97 -13.39 2.84 -13.18
N GLU A 98 -14.32 3.57 -13.77
CA GLU A 98 -14.05 4.50 -14.88
C GLU A 98 -14.61 5.89 -14.58
N ASN A 99 -13.83 6.94 -14.91
CA ASN A 99 -14.14 8.33 -14.62
C ASN A 99 -14.35 8.58 -13.11
N VAL A 100 -13.25 8.53 -12.37
CA VAL A 100 -13.23 8.68 -10.91
C VAL A 100 -12.70 10.07 -10.55
N LEU A 101 -13.48 10.86 -9.86
CA LEU A 101 -13.06 12.12 -9.26
C LEU A 101 -13.05 11.99 -7.73
N ILE A 102 -11.89 12.20 -7.12
CA ILE A 102 -11.71 12.30 -5.66
C ILE A 102 -11.16 13.69 -5.38
N GLU A 103 -11.94 14.50 -4.73
CA GLU A 103 -11.68 15.92 -4.56
C GLU A 103 -12.00 16.36 -3.13
N ASP A 104 -11.06 17.11 -2.55
CA ASP A 104 -11.28 17.76 -1.25
C ASP A 104 -11.65 16.76 -0.13
N VAL A 105 -11.12 15.54 -0.18
CA VAL A 105 -11.38 14.53 0.85
C VAL A 105 -10.28 14.55 1.91
N LEU A 106 -10.66 14.18 3.13
CA LEU A 106 -9.74 13.95 4.23
C LEU A 106 -9.79 12.49 4.67
N VAL A 107 -8.70 11.78 4.51
CA VAL A 107 -8.57 10.39 4.96
C VAL A 107 -7.68 10.32 6.19
N ARG A 108 -8.17 9.72 7.28
CA ARG A 108 -7.45 9.63 8.55
C ARG A 108 -7.47 8.23 9.13
N ASN A 109 -6.29 7.67 9.30
CA ASN A 109 -6.07 6.46 10.10
C ASN A 109 -4.95 6.72 11.11
N PRO A 110 -4.97 6.10 12.30
CA PRO A 110 -3.82 6.16 13.18
C PRO A 110 -2.55 5.68 12.48
N SER A 111 -1.42 6.32 12.74
CA SER A 111 -0.13 5.98 12.13
C SER A 111 0.32 4.53 12.37
N TYR A 112 -0.19 3.89 13.39
CA TYR A 112 0.05 2.47 13.69
C TYR A 112 -0.95 1.52 13.02
N ALA A 113 -1.89 2.03 12.21
CA ALA A 113 -2.90 1.20 11.54
C ALA A 113 -2.25 0.39 10.42
N GLN A 114 -2.07 -0.90 10.67
CA GLN A 114 -1.56 -1.80 9.65
C GLN A 114 -2.55 -1.96 8.50
N ASN A 115 -2.05 -1.88 7.26
CA ASN A 115 -2.86 -1.82 6.04
C ASN A 115 -3.92 -0.71 6.11
N GLY A 116 -3.61 0.38 6.79
CA GLY A 116 -4.47 1.55 6.90
C GLY A 116 -4.19 2.55 5.80
N ASP A 117 -4.13 2.07 4.55
CA ASP A 117 -3.87 2.85 3.35
C ASP A 117 -4.95 3.92 3.14
N GLY A 118 -4.58 5.02 2.52
CA GLY A 118 -5.49 6.11 2.24
C GLY A 118 -6.39 5.84 1.04
N LEU A 119 -5.77 5.70 -0.11
CA LEU A 119 -6.41 5.39 -1.39
C LEU A 119 -5.65 4.26 -2.07
N ASP A 120 -6.37 3.22 -2.45
CA ASP A 120 -5.91 2.14 -3.30
C ASP A 120 -6.69 2.17 -4.62
N LEU A 121 -6.16 2.87 -5.61
CA LEU A 121 -6.79 2.96 -6.92
C LEU A 121 -6.35 1.76 -7.77
N GLU A 122 -7.24 0.78 -7.93
CA GLU A 122 -6.91 -0.50 -8.56
C GLU A 122 -7.60 -0.70 -9.91
N SER A 123 -6.81 -0.91 -10.96
CA SER A 123 -7.33 -1.19 -12.32
C SER A 123 -8.36 -0.17 -12.81
N CYS A 124 -8.25 1.07 -12.38
CA CYS A 124 -9.16 2.17 -12.75
C CYS A 124 -8.67 2.92 -13.98
N LYS A 125 -9.60 3.55 -14.67
CA LYS A 125 -9.32 4.34 -15.86
C LYS A 125 -9.90 5.75 -15.74
N ASN A 126 -9.12 6.76 -16.18
CA ASN A 126 -9.51 8.16 -16.14
C ASN A 126 -9.86 8.60 -14.71
N ALA A 127 -8.85 8.74 -13.85
CA ALA A 127 -9.04 9.18 -12.48
C ALA A 127 -8.36 10.53 -12.24
N LEU A 128 -9.01 11.36 -11.44
CA LEU A 128 -8.48 12.64 -10.98
C LEU A 128 -8.59 12.70 -9.46
N ILE A 129 -7.45 12.82 -8.80
CA ILE A 129 -7.33 12.93 -7.34
C ILE A 129 -6.73 14.31 -7.05
N VAL A 130 -7.51 15.20 -6.46
CA VAL A 130 -7.08 16.59 -6.27
C VAL A 130 -7.38 17.12 -4.87
N ASN A 131 -6.51 18.03 -4.40
CA ASN A 131 -6.70 18.83 -3.19
C ASN A 131 -7.08 18.00 -1.97
N SER A 132 -6.62 16.76 -1.90
CA SER A 132 -7.03 15.80 -0.87
C SER A 132 -5.91 15.53 0.12
N THR A 133 -6.28 15.21 1.35
CA THR A 133 -5.33 14.97 2.44
C THR A 133 -5.44 13.55 2.97
N PHE A 134 -4.30 12.89 3.13
CA PHE A 134 -4.18 11.52 3.63
C PHE A 134 -3.24 11.48 4.83
N ASP A 135 -3.77 11.31 6.05
CA ASP A 135 -3.01 11.10 7.30
C ASP A 135 -3.21 9.66 7.74
N VAL A 136 -2.27 8.77 7.38
CA VAL A 136 -2.52 7.32 7.40
C VAL A 136 -1.34 6.53 8.01
N GLY A 137 -1.53 5.24 8.19
CA GLY A 137 -0.54 4.36 8.81
C GLY A 137 0.12 3.37 7.85
N ASP A 138 -0.33 3.35 6.59
CA ASP A 138 0.27 2.58 5.49
C ASP A 138 0.36 3.49 4.25
N ASP A 139 0.32 2.99 3.02
CA ASP A 139 0.50 3.82 1.82
C ASP A 139 -0.55 4.95 1.73
N GLY A 140 -0.12 6.18 1.40
CA GLY A 140 -1.02 7.34 1.28
C GLY A 140 -1.90 7.26 0.06
N ILE A 141 -1.30 7.40 -1.12
CA ILE A 141 -1.95 7.27 -2.43
C ILE A 141 -1.26 6.13 -3.18
N CYS A 142 -1.96 5.03 -3.38
CA CYS A 142 -1.42 3.82 -3.97
C CYS A 142 -2.13 3.44 -5.28
N ILE A 143 -1.35 3.20 -6.32
CA ILE A 143 -1.83 2.76 -7.64
C ILE A 143 -1.57 1.27 -7.78
N LYS A 144 -2.63 0.51 -8.05
CA LYS A 144 -2.61 -0.96 -8.15
C LYS A 144 -3.32 -1.44 -9.41
N SER A 145 -3.09 -2.71 -9.79
CA SER A 145 -3.78 -3.35 -10.93
C SER A 145 -3.82 -4.87 -10.82
N GLY A 146 -4.12 -5.37 -9.62
CA GLY A 146 -4.23 -6.80 -9.36
C GLY A 146 -2.91 -7.48 -9.06
N LYS A 147 -3.03 -8.69 -8.54
CA LYS A 147 -1.92 -9.45 -7.96
C LYS A 147 -1.64 -10.72 -8.75
N ASP A 148 -0.36 -10.95 -9.07
CA ASP A 148 0.17 -12.19 -9.63
C ASP A 148 -0.59 -12.69 -10.88
N ALA A 149 -0.84 -13.98 -10.97
CA ALA A 149 -1.54 -14.60 -12.10
C ALA A 149 -2.96 -14.06 -12.30
N ASP A 150 -3.69 -13.74 -11.23
CA ASP A 150 -5.03 -13.16 -11.31
C ASP A 150 -4.99 -11.77 -11.95
N GLY A 151 -4.08 -10.90 -11.49
CA GLY A 151 -3.91 -9.57 -12.06
C GLY A 151 -3.47 -9.61 -13.53
N ARG A 152 -2.52 -10.50 -13.89
CA ARG A 152 -2.11 -10.70 -15.29
C ARG A 152 -3.25 -11.22 -16.15
N LYS A 153 -4.02 -12.19 -15.65
CA LYS A 153 -5.18 -12.75 -16.38
C LYS A 153 -6.29 -11.71 -16.57
N ARG A 154 -6.53 -10.89 -15.54
CA ARG A 154 -7.47 -9.77 -15.63
C ARG A 154 -7.04 -8.78 -16.71
N GLY A 155 -5.74 -8.46 -16.77
CA GLY A 155 -5.14 -7.63 -17.82
C GLY A 155 -5.70 -6.20 -17.88
N ILE A 156 -6.28 -5.69 -16.79
CA ILE A 156 -6.85 -4.34 -16.71
C ILE A 156 -5.85 -3.44 -16.01
N PRO A 157 -5.20 -2.52 -16.70
CA PRO A 157 -4.26 -1.58 -16.10
C PRO A 157 -5.00 -0.53 -15.26
N CYS A 158 -4.25 0.12 -14.34
CA CYS A 158 -4.64 1.42 -13.84
C CYS A 158 -4.04 2.49 -14.77
N GLU A 159 -4.87 3.30 -15.42
CA GLU A 159 -4.40 4.18 -16.49
C GLU A 159 -5.09 5.55 -16.53
N ASN A 160 -4.35 6.53 -17.09
CA ASN A 160 -4.82 7.91 -17.24
C ASN A 160 -5.24 8.51 -15.90
N VAL A 161 -4.29 8.60 -14.97
CA VAL A 161 -4.53 9.11 -13.62
C VAL A 161 -3.76 10.41 -13.41
N ILE A 162 -4.43 11.39 -12.83
CA ILE A 162 -3.82 12.65 -12.38
C ILE A 162 -3.99 12.76 -10.87
N VAL A 163 -2.88 12.99 -10.17
CA VAL A 163 -2.83 13.34 -8.76
C VAL A 163 -2.24 14.74 -8.65
N ASN A 164 -2.99 15.69 -8.11
CA ASN A 164 -2.53 17.07 -8.03
C ASN A 164 -2.94 17.73 -6.70
N GLY A 165 -2.03 18.54 -6.14
CA GLY A 165 -2.32 19.34 -4.95
C GLY A 165 -2.63 18.53 -3.69
N CYS A 166 -2.21 17.27 -3.62
CA CYS A 166 -2.50 16.40 -2.49
C CYS A 166 -1.43 16.47 -1.41
N THR A 167 -1.84 16.25 -0.16
CA THR A 167 -0.93 16.19 0.98
C THR A 167 -1.02 14.82 1.66
N VAL A 168 0.14 14.20 1.93
CA VAL A 168 0.22 12.93 2.68
C VAL A 168 1.01 13.16 3.96
N PHE A 169 0.42 12.79 5.08
CA PHE A 169 1.06 12.79 6.38
C PHE A 169 1.36 11.36 6.82
N LYS A 170 2.56 11.12 7.33
CA LYS A 170 2.99 9.81 7.81
C LYS A 170 2.87 8.75 6.68
N GLY A 171 2.41 7.58 6.95
CA GLY A 171 2.26 6.56 5.92
C GLY A 171 3.57 5.89 5.50
N HIS A 172 3.46 4.71 4.90
CA HIS A 172 4.62 3.96 4.38
C HIS A 172 5.15 4.54 3.07
N GLY A 173 4.33 5.23 2.31
CA GLY A 173 4.73 5.95 1.12
C GLY A 173 3.77 7.10 0.83
N GLY A 174 4.29 8.22 0.31
CA GLY A 174 3.48 9.35 -0.10
C GLY A 174 2.67 9.01 -1.35
N PHE A 175 3.36 8.81 -2.46
CA PHE A 175 2.81 8.24 -3.69
C PHE A 175 3.47 6.90 -3.96
N VAL A 176 2.65 5.88 -4.22
CA VAL A 176 3.08 4.49 -4.32
C VAL A 176 2.54 3.82 -5.57
N VAL A 177 3.36 3.05 -6.26
CA VAL A 177 2.94 2.12 -7.30
C VAL A 177 3.25 0.70 -6.84
N GLY A 178 2.21 -0.12 -6.75
CA GLY A 178 2.36 -1.54 -6.36
C GLY A 178 2.18 -1.81 -4.86
N SER A 179 2.62 -2.99 -4.38
CA SER A 179 3.26 -4.10 -5.13
C SER A 179 2.33 -4.85 -6.10
N GLU A 180 1.05 -4.76 -5.93
CA GLU A 180 0.02 -5.39 -6.78
C GLU A 180 -0.17 -4.55 -8.06
N MET A 181 0.67 -4.77 -9.08
CA MET A 181 0.64 -4.01 -10.34
C MET A 181 0.63 -4.93 -11.58
N SER A 182 0.11 -6.14 -11.42
CA SER A 182 0.22 -7.21 -12.42
C SER A 182 -0.57 -6.98 -13.70
N GLY A 183 -1.64 -6.16 -13.66
CA GLY A 183 -2.40 -5.71 -14.83
C GLY A 183 -1.78 -4.53 -15.59
N GLY A 184 -0.70 -3.96 -15.04
CA GLY A 184 -0.03 -2.78 -15.60
C GLY A 184 -0.49 -1.45 -14.99
N VAL A 185 0.38 -0.45 -15.07
CA VAL A 185 0.11 0.94 -14.66
C VAL A 185 0.69 1.86 -15.71
N LYS A 186 -0.08 2.79 -16.25
CA LYS A 186 0.41 3.67 -17.32
C LYS A 186 -0.28 5.03 -17.38
N ASN A 187 0.47 6.00 -17.91
CA ASN A 187 -0.01 7.36 -18.10
C ASN A 187 -0.49 7.98 -16.77
N ILE A 188 0.40 8.07 -15.81
CA ILE A 188 0.13 8.68 -14.51
C ILE A 188 0.87 10.01 -14.43
N LYS A 189 0.19 11.05 -13.99
CA LYS A 189 0.81 12.34 -13.66
C LYS A 189 0.57 12.65 -12.19
N VAL A 190 1.66 12.98 -11.48
CA VAL A 190 1.61 13.43 -10.08
C VAL A 190 2.29 14.78 -9.99
N SER A 191 1.60 15.80 -9.49
CA SER A 191 2.20 17.13 -9.38
C SER A 191 1.70 17.92 -8.19
N ASP A 192 2.52 18.89 -7.77
CA ASP A 192 2.18 19.88 -6.74
C ASP A 192 1.78 19.24 -5.39
N CYS A 193 2.36 18.09 -5.06
CA CYS A 193 2.02 17.34 -3.84
C CYS A 193 3.05 17.52 -2.74
N GLN A 194 2.60 17.32 -1.50
CA GLN A 194 3.41 17.44 -0.30
C GLN A 194 3.39 16.15 0.51
N PHE A 195 4.57 15.65 0.90
CA PHE A 195 4.69 14.46 1.76
C PHE A 195 5.45 14.82 3.04
N LEU A 196 4.83 14.57 4.18
CA LEU A 196 5.30 15.03 5.48
C LEU A 196 5.37 13.85 6.47
N GLY A 197 6.59 13.47 6.84
CA GLY A 197 6.83 12.39 7.78
C GLY A 197 6.47 10.99 7.26
N THR A 198 6.41 10.79 5.95
CA THR A 198 6.22 9.46 5.34
C THR A 198 7.48 8.62 5.47
N ASP A 199 7.35 7.30 5.56
CA ASP A 199 8.53 6.42 5.58
C ASP A 199 9.33 6.58 4.28
N VAL A 200 8.65 6.58 3.14
CA VAL A 200 9.21 6.83 1.80
C VAL A 200 8.42 7.93 1.10
N GLY A 201 9.06 8.77 0.32
CA GLY A 201 8.38 9.79 -0.48
C GLY A 201 7.67 9.19 -1.68
N LEU A 202 8.45 8.84 -2.72
CA LEU A 202 7.99 8.18 -3.95
C LEU A 202 8.41 6.71 -3.91
N ARG A 203 7.46 5.81 -3.96
CA ARG A 203 7.72 4.39 -3.75
C ARG A 203 7.19 3.53 -4.88
N PHE A 204 8.11 2.94 -5.66
CA PHE A 204 7.81 1.97 -6.71
C PHE A 204 8.23 0.58 -6.23
N LYS A 205 7.26 -0.30 -6.01
CA LYS A 205 7.52 -1.61 -5.43
C LYS A 205 6.88 -2.74 -6.22
N SER A 206 7.63 -3.80 -6.41
CA SER A 206 7.16 -5.03 -7.04
C SER A 206 8.05 -6.20 -6.65
N THR A 207 7.72 -7.37 -7.12
CA THR A 207 8.53 -8.57 -6.95
C THR A 207 8.33 -9.51 -8.13
N ARG A 208 9.27 -10.40 -8.34
CA ARG A 208 9.10 -11.49 -9.31
C ARG A 208 7.83 -12.30 -8.97
N GLY A 209 7.10 -12.71 -9.98
CA GLY A 209 5.76 -13.30 -9.83
C GLY A 209 4.64 -12.33 -10.15
N ARG A 210 4.85 -11.01 -9.92
CA ARG A 210 3.85 -9.98 -10.28
C ARG A 210 3.68 -9.85 -11.79
N GLY A 211 4.79 -9.77 -12.55
CA GLY A 211 4.75 -9.33 -13.94
C GLY A 211 4.21 -7.90 -14.05
N GLY A 212 3.61 -7.60 -15.19
CA GLY A 212 3.03 -6.28 -15.47
C GLY A 212 4.08 -5.22 -15.85
N VAL A 213 3.60 -4.14 -16.46
CA VAL A 213 4.44 -3.02 -16.90
C VAL A 213 3.94 -1.74 -16.26
N VAL A 214 4.85 -1.02 -15.62
CA VAL A 214 4.64 0.35 -15.13
C VAL A 214 5.37 1.29 -16.08
N GLU A 215 4.63 2.17 -16.74
CA GLU A 215 5.20 3.05 -17.78
C GLU A 215 4.51 4.41 -17.90
N ASN A 216 5.25 5.37 -18.43
CA ASN A 216 4.77 6.73 -18.66
C ASN A 216 4.25 7.38 -17.37
N ILE A 217 5.12 7.45 -16.38
CA ILE A 217 4.86 8.10 -15.09
C ILE A 217 5.58 9.44 -15.08
N TYR A 218 4.86 10.52 -14.85
CA TYR A 218 5.38 11.88 -14.81
C TYR A 218 5.14 12.49 -13.45
N ILE A 219 6.22 12.81 -12.74
CA ILE A 219 6.18 13.40 -11.41
C ILE A 219 6.89 14.74 -11.42
N ASP A 220 6.21 15.77 -10.95
CA ASP A 220 6.75 17.14 -11.00
C ASP A 220 6.32 17.97 -9.78
N ASN A 221 7.20 18.89 -9.36
CA ASN A 221 6.95 19.84 -8.29
C ASN A 221 6.48 19.19 -6.97
N MET A 222 7.35 18.33 -6.42
CA MET A 222 7.08 17.62 -5.16
C MET A 222 7.83 18.29 -4.01
N SER A 223 7.15 18.50 -2.90
CA SER A 223 7.74 19.00 -1.66
C SER A 223 7.68 17.93 -0.57
N MET A 224 8.82 17.56 -0.01
CA MET A 224 8.93 16.51 0.99
C MET A 224 9.64 17.02 2.24
N PHE A 225 9.17 16.61 3.41
CA PHE A 225 9.75 17.00 4.69
C PHE A 225 9.74 15.82 5.66
N ASP A 226 10.84 15.63 6.38
CA ASP A 226 10.99 14.60 7.42
C ASP A 226 10.69 13.17 6.93
N ILE A 227 11.26 12.81 5.78
CA ILE A 227 11.13 11.46 5.22
C ILE A 227 11.94 10.48 6.07
N GLN A 228 11.28 9.44 6.57
CA GLN A 228 11.83 8.58 7.62
C GLN A 228 12.89 7.60 7.10
N THR A 229 12.86 7.26 5.83
CA THR A 229 13.87 6.41 5.19
C THR A 229 14.36 7.03 3.89
N ASP A 230 13.78 6.69 2.77
CA ASP A 230 14.24 7.05 1.44
C ASP A 230 13.29 8.03 0.75
N VAL A 231 13.85 9.04 0.09
CA VAL A 231 13.05 10.00 -0.67
C VAL A 231 12.38 9.34 -1.88
N ILE A 232 13.12 8.50 -2.60
CA ILE A 232 12.65 7.78 -3.80
C ILE A 232 13.17 6.35 -3.74
N THR A 233 12.30 5.37 -3.93
CA THR A 233 12.69 3.96 -4.01
C THR A 233 12.11 3.24 -5.21
N PHE A 234 12.94 2.38 -5.82
CA PHE A 234 12.53 1.35 -6.77
C PHE A 234 12.92 0.00 -6.19
N ASP A 235 11.94 -0.70 -5.59
CA ASP A 235 12.14 -2.00 -4.96
C ASP A 235 11.46 -3.11 -5.75
N LEU A 236 12.25 -3.89 -6.48
CA LEU A 236 11.80 -5.05 -7.26
C LEU A 236 11.94 -6.38 -6.50
N TYR A 237 12.31 -6.32 -5.23
CA TYR A 237 12.46 -7.47 -4.34
C TYR A 237 11.51 -7.42 -3.15
N TYR A 238 10.42 -6.69 -3.29
CA TYR A 238 9.47 -6.43 -2.20
C TYR A 238 8.98 -7.72 -1.52
N GLY A 239 9.27 -7.81 -0.23
CA GLY A 239 9.00 -9.01 0.57
C GLY A 239 10.03 -10.13 0.44
N GLY A 240 11.12 -9.90 -0.30
CA GLY A 240 12.27 -10.79 -0.45
C GLY A 240 13.58 -10.11 -0.04
N LYS A 241 14.69 -10.73 -0.39
CA LYS A 241 16.03 -10.14 -0.24
C LYS A 241 16.61 -9.81 -1.62
N SER A 242 17.19 -8.64 -1.75
CA SER A 242 17.98 -8.28 -2.94
C SER A 242 19.23 -9.15 -3.05
N ALA A 243 19.83 -9.19 -4.25
CA ALA A 243 21.09 -9.91 -4.45
C ALA A 243 22.20 -9.40 -3.52
N VAL A 244 22.23 -8.08 -3.27
CA VAL A 244 23.21 -7.45 -2.36
C VAL A 244 22.99 -7.86 -0.92
N GLU A 245 21.76 -7.91 -0.45
CA GLU A 245 21.42 -8.36 0.91
C GLU A 245 21.75 -9.83 1.11
N VAL A 246 21.53 -10.67 0.11
CA VAL A 246 21.94 -12.09 0.13
C VAL A 246 23.45 -12.24 0.21
N LEU A 247 24.21 -11.41 -0.50
CA LEU A 247 25.68 -11.40 -0.46
C LEU A 247 26.23 -10.93 0.88
N ASN A 248 25.57 -9.94 1.49
CA ASN A 248 26.01 -9.36 2.77
C ASN A 248 25.66 -10.22 3.99
N ASP A 249 24.79 -11.19 3.88
CA ASP A 249 24.42 -12.12 4.96
C ASP A 249 25.56 -13.12 5.35
N GLY A 250 26.74 -13.02 4.72
CA GLY A 250 27.94 -13.75 5.10
C GLY A 250 27.89 -15.27 4.85
N ASP A 251 26.89 -15.74 4.17
CA ASP A 251 26.71 -17.15 3.84
C ASP A 251 27.20 -17.39 2.39
N GLU A 252 28.49 -17.67 2.24
CA GLU A 252 29.14 -17.96 0.94
C GLU A 252 28.43 -19.07 0.15
N ALA A 253 27.81 -20.03 0.85
CA ALA A 253 27.03 -21.09 0.20
C ALA A 253 25.73 -20.57 -0.42
N LYS A 254 25.17 -19.46 0.08
CA LYS A 254 24.00 -18.81 -0.50
C LYS A 254 24.36 -17.81 -1.59
N SER A 255 25.55 -17.22 -1.56
CA SER A 255 26.02 -16.30 -2.60
C SER A 255 26.16 -17.00 -3.97
N GLN A 256 26.47 -18.30 -3.98
CA GLN A 256 26.49 -19.11 -5.19
C GLN A 256 25.09 -19.40 -5.76
N LYS A 257 24.02 -19.05 -5.04
CA LYS A 257 22.62 -19.27 -5.43
C LYS A 257 21.90 -17.99 -5.87
N VAL A 258 22.59 -16.92 -6.23
CA VAL A 258 21.99 -15.85 -7.00
C VAL A 258 21.60 -16.39 -8.37
N GLN A 259 20.44 -17.02 -8.45
CA GLN A 259 19.94 -17.60 -9.68
C GLN A 259 19.61 -16.47 -10.66
N LYS A 260 20.20 -16.55 -11.85
CA LYS A 260 19.73 -15.76 -13.00
C LYS A 260 18.39 -16.33 -13.43
N PHE A 261 17.32 -15.67 -13.08
CA PHE A 261 16.00 -16.04 -13.55
C PHE A 261 15.79 -15.57 -14.99
N LYS A 262 15.12 -16.39 -15.79
CA LYS A 262 14.66 -15.98 -17.12
C LYS A 262 13.70 -14.79 -17.00
N VAL A 263 13.82 -13.83 -17.91
CA VAL A 263 12.83 -12.77 -18.06
C VAL A 263 11.63 -13.36 -18.80
N ASP A 264 10.47 -13.27 -18.17
CA ASP A 264 9.20 -13.79 -18.70
C ASP A 264 8.02 -12.92 -18.23
N GLU A 265 6.79 -13.34 -18.45
CA GLU A 265 5.57 -12.64 -18.11
C GLU A 265 5.39 -12.38 -16.60
N THR A 266 6.15 -13.08 -15.76
CA THR A 266 6.14 -12.88 -14.31
C THR A 266 7.15 -11.83 -13.82
N THR A 267 7.99 -11.34 -14.73
CA THR A 267 9.01 -10.34 -14.42
C THR A 267 8.41 -8.94 -14.51
N PRO A 268 8.36 -8.16 -13.42
CA PRO A 268 7.85 -6.80 -13.48
C PRO A 268 8.80 -5.89 -14.27
N CYS A 269 8.23 -4.92 -14.95
CA CYS A 269 8.97 -3.92 -15.73
C CYS A 269 8.56 -2.51 -15.33
N PHE A 270 9.55 -1.64 -15.05
CA PHE A 270 9.37 -0.21 -14.85
C PHE A 270 10.16 0.53 -15.93
N ARG A 271 9.50 1.44 -16.65
CA ARG A 271 10.14 2.22 -17.72
C ARG A 271 9.45 3.56 -17.97
N ASN A 272 10.14 4.49 -18.60
CA ASN A 272 9.62 5.82 -18.93
C ASN A 272 9.04 6.52 -17.70
N ILE A 273 9.85 6.72 -16.69
CA ILE A 273 9.48 7.39 -15.44
C ILE A 273 10.32 8.66 -15.35
N ASP A 274 9.65 9.80 -15.44
CA ASP A 274 10.24 11.13 -15.35
C ASP A 274 9.91 11.74 -13.99
N ILE A 275 10.94 12.14 -13.24
CA ILE A 275 10.80 12.75 -11.92
C ILE A 275 11.57 14.06 -11.94
N ASN A 276 10.85 15.17 -11.81
CA ASN A 276 11.42 16.52 -11.90
C ASN A 276 11.02 17.37 -10.69
N HIS A 277 11.79 18.39 -10.39
CA HIS A 277 11.51 19.40 -9.37
C HIS A 277 11.08 18.81 -8.02
N VAL A 278 11.84 17.83 -7.51
CA VAL A 278 11.62 17.26 -6.18
C VAL A 278 12.52 17.96 -5.17
N ILE A 279 11.90 18.55 -4.16
CA ILE A 279 12.61 19.16 -3.03
C ILE A 279 12.32 18.33 -1.79
N CYS A 280 13.35 17.80 -1.16
CA CYS A 280 13.22 17.14 0.13
C CYS A 280 14.06 17.88 1.17
N ARG A 281 13.42 18.27 2.27
CA ARG A 281 14.08 18.80 3.44
C ARG A 281 14.03 17.77 4.55
N THR A 282 15.16 17.28 4.95
CA THR A 282 15.32 16.23 5.97
C THR A 282 14.82 14.86 5.50
N ALA A 283 15.75 14.02 5.17
CA ALA A 283 15.56 12.58 4.95
C ALA A 283 16.68 11.80 5.62
N ARG A 284 16.46 10.54 5.92
CA ARG A 284 17.53 9.68 6.47
C ARG A 284 18.42 9.10 5.39
N ARG A 285 17.90 8.92 4.18
CA ARG A 285 18.64 8.46 2.98
C ARG A 285 18.10 9.11 1.71
#